data_621b702b637b08d2afd12323cc7d01b3
#
_entry.id   621b702b637b08d2afd12323cc7d01b3
#
_cell.length_a   1.000
_cell.length_b   1.000
_cell.length_c   1.000
_cell.angle_alpha   90.00
_cell.angle_beta   90.00
_cell.angle_gamma   90.00
#
_symmetry.space_group_name_H-M   'P 1'
#
loop_
_entity.id
_entity.type
_entity.pdbx_description
1 polymer ?
#
loop_
_entity_poly.entity_id
_entity_poly.type
_entity_poly.pdbx_seq_one_letter_code
_entity_poly.pdbx_strand_id
1 'polypeptide(L)'
;MPYASSLSTHDDPAIAVAEAIGHILDKLGPSPDFVVVFVSGNFRNRVSDIHSAVAELLRPNVLIGCTAGAVICGAKEIEDQSGLSIFGGNFDGQVTPLRIDSPSDLLHDTGQPLADTAVHTMLLLADPFSFPAESALAECRLLYPKVQIIGGLVSSTAPTLSLIHI
;
A
#
# COMPACT_ATOMS: atom_id res chain seq x y z
N MET A 1 -4.63 9.46 17.24
CA MET A 1 -3.81 8.85 16.13
C MET A 1 -3.78 9.84 14.98
N PRO A 2 -2.64 10.41 14.63
CA PRO A 2 -2.53 11.31 13.50
C PRO A 2 -2.45 10.52 12.19
N TYR A 3 -3.24 10.97 11.21
CA TYR A 3 -3.20 10.49 9.83
C TYR A 3 -2.99 11.66 8.90
N ALA A 4 -2.35 11.42 7.77
CA ALA A 4 -2.17 12.40 6.72
C ALA A 4 -2.28 11.75 5.34
N SER A 5 -2.78 12.51 4.38
CA SER A 5 -2.77 12.13 2.98
C SER A 5 -2.26 13.28 2.14
N SER A 6 -1.56 12.97 1.07
CA SER A 6 -1.00 13.95 0.14
C SER A 6 -1.17 13.47 -1.29
N LEU A 7 -1.31 14.41 -2.20
CA LEU A 7 -1.41 14.18 -3.63
C LEU A 7 -0.52 15.19 -4.36
N SER A 8 0.34 14.69 -5.23
CA SER A 8 1.00 15.51 -6.23
C SER A 8 0.62 15.05 -7.64
N THR A 9 0.45 16.03 -8.53
CA THR A 9 0.20 15.82 -9.95
C THR A 9 1.29 16.43 -10.82
N HIS A 10 2.45 16.74 -10.20
CA HIS A 10 3.58 17.29 -10.95
C HIS A 10 4.14 16.23 -11.89
N ASP A 11 4.45 16.63 -13.14
CA ASP A 11 4.93 15.68 -14.16
C ASP A 11 6.33 15.12 -13.89
N ASP A 12 7.16 15.88 -13.20
CA ASP A 12 8.48 15.41 -12.73
C ASP A 12 8.32 14.56 -11.46
N PRO A 13 8.70 13.28 -11.48
CA PRO A 13 8.52 12.37 -10.35
C PRO A 13 9.32 12.79 -9.11
N ALA A 14 10.47 13.45 -9.26
CA ALA A 14 11.26 13.90 -8.11
C ALA A 14 10.57 15.06 -7.39
N ILE A 15 9.97 15.98 -8.14
CA ILE A 15 9.20 17.08 -7.57
C ILE A 15 7.91 16.53 -6.95
N ALA A 16 7.20 15.63 -7.65
CA ALA A 16 6.00 15.00 -7.12
C ALA A 16 6.25 14.30 -5.77
N VAL A 17 7.35 13.57 -5.67
CA VAL A 17 7.78 12.90 -4.43
C VAL A 17 8.09 13.93 -3.33
N ALA A 18 8.85 14.99 -3.65
CA ALA A 18 9.19 16.02 -2.68
C ALA A 18 7.95 16.75 -2.12
N GLU A 19 7.00 17.09 -2.99
CA GLU A 19 5.73 17.73 -2.58
C GLU A 19 4.90 16.80 -1.68
N ALA A 20 4.72 15.55 -2.11
CA ALA A 20 3.90 14.59 -1.37
C ALA A 20 4.51 14.22 -0.02
N ILE A 21 5.82 13.95 0.03
CA ILE A 21 6.54 13.64 1.26
C ILE A 21 6.59 14.84 2.20
N GLY A 22 6.87 16.04 1.67
CA GLY A 22 6.90 17.26 2.49
C GLY A 22 5.62 17.44 3.29
N HIS A 23 4.46 17.24 2.67
CA HIS A 23 3.17 17.33 3.37
C HIS A 23 2.99 16.25 4.46
N ILE A 24 3.42 15.02 4.19
CA ILE A 24 3.35 13.93 5.19
C ILE A 24 4.28 14.24 6.38
N LEU A 25 5.52 14.68 6.11
CA LEU A 25 6.47 15.06 7.16
C LEU A 25 5.95 16.19 8.05
N ASP A 26 5.32 17.21 7.46
CA ASP A 26 4.74 18.33 8.21
C ASP A 26 3.62 17.89 9.17
N LYS A 27 2.89 16.83 8.82
CA LYS A 27 1.74 16.36 9.60
C LYS A 27 2.08 15.25 10.59
N LEU A 28 2.94 14.32 10.21
CA LEU A 28 3.23 13.11 10.99
C LEU A 28 4.64 13.10 11.59
N GLY A 29 5.54 13.94 11.08
CA GLY A 29 6.96 13.81 11.36
C GLY A 29 7.61 12.64 10.60
N PRO A 30 8.90 12.38 10.87
CA PRO A 30 9.63 11.25 10.32
C PRO A 30 9.21 9.94 10.98
N SER A 31 9.39 8.83 10.27
CA SER A 31 9.17 7.47 10.73
C SER A 31 7.70 7.17 11.14
N PRO A 32 6.72 7.45 10.26
CA PRO A 32 5.36 7.00 10.51
C PRO A 32 5.28 5.47 10.58
N ASP A 33 4.32 4.93 11.34
CA ASP A 33 4.19 3.48 11.50
C ASP A 33 3.81 2.78 10.19
N PHE A 34 3.03 3.46 9.36
CA PHE A 34 2.51 2.91 8.13
C PHE A 34 2.41 3.97 7.04
N VAL A 35 2.82 3.60 5.83
CA VAL A 35 2.67 4.42 4.62
C VAL A 35 2.14 3.56 3.47
N VAL A 36 1.15 4.07 2.77
CA VAL A 36 0.64 3.52 1.51
C VAL A 36 0.91 4.51 0.39
N VAL A 37 1.43 4.01 -0.73
CA VAL A 37 1.75 4.81 -1.92
C VAL A 37 1.01 4.26 -3.13
N PHE A 38 0.28 5.15 -3.81
CA PHE A 38 -0.36 4.84 -5.09
C PHE A 38 0.22 5.75 -6.17
N VAL A 39 0.60 5.16 -7.31
CA VAL A 39 1.15 5.90 -8.44
C VAL A 39 0.37 5.59 -9.71
N SER A 40 0.09 6.61 -10.52
CA SER A 40 -0.62 6.45 -11.79
C SER A 40 0.18 6.99 -12.97
N GLY A 41 -0.31 6.67 -14.15
CA GLY A 41 0.16 7.25 -15.40
C GLY A 41 1.63 7.01 -15.69
N ASN A 42 2.34 8.09 -15.94
CA ASN A 42 3.73 8.08 -16.39
C ASN A 42 4.75 7.63 -15.32
N PHE A 43 4.34 7.55 -14.06
CA PHE A 43 5.24 7.16 -12.96
C PHE A 43 5.45 5.65 -12.84
N ARG A 44 4.77 4.82 -13.62
CA ARG A 44 4.90 3.35 -13.56
C ARG A 44 6.33 2.86 -13.73
N ASN A 45 7.08 3.47 -14.64
CA ASN A 45 8.47 3.09 -14.90
C ASN A 45 9.45 3.67 -13.85
N ARG A 46 8.96 4.44 -12.90
CA ARG A 46 9.74 5.10 -11.84
C ARG A 46 9.35 4.64 -10.44
N VAL A 47 8.58 3.56 -10.34
CA VAL A 47 8.08 3.01 -9.05
C VAL A 47 9.23 2.71 -8.10
N SER A 48 10.32 2.13 -8.60
CA SER A 48 11.50 1.80 -7.79
C SER A 48 12.16 3.05 -7.21
N ASP A 49 12.28 4.12 -8.01
CA ASP A 49 12.89 5.38 -7.56
C ASP A 49 11.98 6.08 -6.54
N ILE A 50 10.66 6.10 -6.80
CA ILE A 50 9.66 6.67 -5.88
C ILE A 50 9.67 5.90 -4.57
N HIS A 51 9.67 4.57 -4.63
CA HIS A 51 9.76 3.72 -3.46
C HIS A 51 11.00 4.03 -2.61
N SER A 52 12.19 4.05 -3.24
CA SER A 52 13.46 4.35 -2.55
C SER A 52 13.41 5.72 -1.88
N ALA A 53 12.92 6.73 -2.59
CA ALA A 53 12.82 8.09 -2.03
C ALA A 53 11.84 8.16 -0.85
N VAL A 54 10.68 7.50 -0.92
CA VAL A 54 9.73 7.45 0.20
C VAL A 54 10.35 6.72 1.39
N ALA A 55 10.99 5.57 1.16
CA ALA A 55 11.65 4.79 2.21
C ALA A 55 12.79 5.56 2.89
N GLU A 56 13.61 6.29 2.14
CA GLU A 56 14.74 7.05 2.67
C GLU A 56 14.31 8.31 3.42
N LEU A 57 13.33 9.04 2.89
CA LEU A 57 12.95 10.35 3.42
C LEU A 57 11.92 10.25 4.56
N LEU A 58 10.91 9.38 4.44
CA LEU A 58 9.93 9.17 5.50
C LEU A 58 10.37 8.12 6.53
N ARG A 59 11.13 7.12 6.11
CA ARG A 59 11.57 5.99 6.94
C ARG A 59 10.41 5.33 7.71
N PRO A 60 9.33 4.95 7.04
CA PRO A 60 8.19 4.33 7.70
C PRO A 60 8.56 2.95 8.25
N ASN A 61 7.87 2.50 9.31
CA ASN A 61 8.02 1.14 9.80
C ASN A 61 7.49 0.12 8.79
N VAL A 62 6.40 0.44 8.11
CA VAL A 62 5.84 -0.38 7.01
C VAL A 62 5.49 0.54 5.83
N LEU A 63 5.98 0.15 4.66
CA LEU A 63 5.68 0.80 3.38
C LEU A 63 5.08 -0.22 2.43
N ILE A 64 3.87 0.05 1.96
CA ILE A 64 3.23 -0.71 0.89
C ILE A 64 2.73 0.24 -0.20
N GLY A 65 2.44 -0.29 -1.36
CA GLY A 65 1.84 0.51 -2.43
C GLY A 65 1.77 -0.24 -3.74
N CYS A 66 1.22 0.42 -4.73
CA CYS A 66 1.08 -0.16 -6.06
C CYS A 66 0.91 0.90 -7.14
N THR A 67 1.07 0.46 -8.38
CA THR A 67 0.63 1.22 -9.54
C THR A 67 -0.88 1.11 -9.69
N ALA A 68 -1.53 2.19 -10.14
CA ALA A 68 -2.97 2.24 -10.36
C ALA A 68 -3.30 2.93 -11.70
N GLY A 69 -4.49 2.70 -12.23
CA GLY A 69 -5.00 3.43 -13.40
C GLY A 69 -5.34 4.88 -13.04
N ALA A 70 -5.91 5.07 -11.86
CA ALA A 70 -6.23 6.36 -11.27
C ALA A 70 -5.83 6.41 -9.80
N VAL A 71 -5.66 7.59 -9.24
CA VAL A 71 -5.38 7.80 -7.81
C VAL A 71 -6.36 8.82 -7.22
N ILE A 72 -6.70 8.61 -5.95
CA ILE A 72 -7.60 9.47 -5.21
C ILE A 72 -6.90 9.99 -3.95
N CYS A 73 -7.12 11.25 -3.61
CA CYS A 73 -6.73 11.81 -2.34
C CYS A 73 -7.72 12.90 -1.90
N GLY A 74 -8.35 12.69 -0.78
CA GLY A 74 -9.42 13.59 -0.31
C GLY A 74 -10.58 13.63 -1.31
N ALA A 75 -10.90 14.81 -1.81
CA ALA A 75 -11.97 15.04 -2.80
C ALA A 75 -11.47 15.11 -4.25
N LYS A 76 -10.20 14.79 -4.51
CA LYS A 76 -9.60 14.83 -5.85
C LYS A 76 -9.37 13.43 -6.38
N GLU A 77 -9.73 13.21 -7.62
CA GLU A 77 -9.45 12.05 -8.45
C GLU A 77 -8.57 12.45 -9.63
N ILE A 78 -7.58 11.64 -9.93
CA ILE A 78 -6.62 11.86 -11.02
C ILE A 78 -6.64 10.63 -11.90
N GLU A 79 -7.14 10.81 -13.11
CA GLU A 79 -7.18 9.82 -14.19
C GLU A 79 -6.39 10.30 -15.41
N ASP A 80 -5.89 9.38 -16.21
CA ASP A 80 -5.20 9.63 -17.49
C ASP A 80 -4.00 10.61 -17.43
N GLN A 81 -3.50 10.88 -16.24
CA GLN A 81 -2.33 11.73 -16.02
C GLN A 81 -1.47 11.20 -14.86
N SER A 82 -0.30 11.81 -14.68
CA SER A 82 0.60 11.45 -13.58
C SER A 82 0.00 11.86 -12.23
N GLY A 83 -0.01 10.93 -11.29
CA GLY A 83 -0.47 11.17 -9.93
C GLY A 83 0.30 10.32 -8.93
N LEU A 84 0.71 10.96 -7.85
CA LEU A 84 1.32 10.31 -6.69
C LEU A 84 0.48 10.61 -5.46
N SER A 85 -0.16 9.60 -4.91
CA SER A 85 -0.93 9.70 -3.68
C SER A 85 -0.22 8.95 -2.57
N ILE A 86 0.00 9.61 -1.44
CA ILE A 86 0.59 9.03 -0.22
C ILE A 86 -0.40 9.17 0.92
N PHE A 87 -0.66 8.08 1.61
CA PHE A 87 -1.37 8.07 2.89
C PHE A 87 -0.45 7.51 3.96
N GLY A 88 -0.39 8.13 5.11
CA GLY A 88 0.40 7.67 6.25
C GLY A 88 -0.33 7.86 7.57
N GLY A 89 0.13 7.13 8.57
CA GLY A 89 -0.42 7.23 9.92
C GLY A 89 0.48 6.63 11.00
N ASN A 90 0.20 7.08 12.23
CA ASN A 90 0.79 6.51 13.44
C ASN A 90 -0.33 5.83 14.23
N PHE A 91 -0.08 4.62 14.71
CA PHE A 91 -1.06 3.74 15.36
C PHE A 91 -0.62 3.38 16.77
N ASP A 92 -1.59 3.19 17.68
CA ASP A 92 -1.36 2.51 18.95
C ASP A 92 -1.48 0.99 18.71
N GLY A 93 -0.51 0.41 18.01
CA GLY A 93 -0.54 -1.00 17.65
C GLY A 93 0.61 -1.39 16.75
N GLN A 94 0.67 -2.65 16.41
CA GLN A 94 1.67 -3.19 15.49
C GLN A 94 1.07 -3.32 14.10
N VAL A 95 1.82 -2.89 13.08
CA VAL A 95 1.55 -3.18 11.67
C VAL A 95 2.56 -4.20 11.21
N THR A 96 2.10 -5.31 10.66
CA THR A 96 2.96 -6.40 10.17
C THR A 96 2.74 -6.54 8.67
N PRO A 97 3.78 -6.36 7.83
CA PRO A 97 3.66 -6.60 6.42
C PRO A 97 3.59 -8.10 6.14
N LEU A 98 2.72 -8.48 5.20
CA LEU A 98 2.59 -9.84 4.71
C LEU A 98 2.64 -9.83 3.19
N ARG A 99 3.39 -10.76 2.60
CA ARG A 99 3.32 -11.07 1.19
C ARG A 99 2.62 -12.39 1.01
N ILE A 100 1.59 -12.40 0.18
CA ILE A 100 0.76 -13.57 -0.08
C ILE A 100 0.78 -13.80 -1.59
N ASP A 101 1.50 -14.79 -2.06
CA ASP A 101 1.51 -15.23 -3.45
C ASP A 101 0.51 -16.37 -3.68
N SER A 102 0.18 -17.11 -2.61
CA SER A 102 -0.81 -18.20 -2.61
C SER A 102 -1.57 -18.27 -1.28
N PRO A 103 -2.75 -18.91 -1.22
CA PRO A 103 -3.49 -19.09 0.04
C PRO A 103 -2.70 -19.78 1.14
N SER A 104 -1.76 -20.68 0.79
CA SER A 104 -0.90 -21.37 1.76
C SER A 104 0.02 -20.42 2.53
N ASP A 105 0.34 -19.25 1.97
CA ASP A 105 1.20 -18.25 2.62
C ASP A 105 0.51 -17.54 3.81
N LEU A 106 -0.79 -17.80 4.00
CA LEU A 106 -1.54 -17.39 5.18
C LEU A 106 -1.25 -18.26 6.42
N LEU A 107 -0.49 -19.33 6.24
CA LEU A 107 -0.10 -20.25 7.31
C LEU A 107 1.40 -20.19 7.54
N HIS A 108 1.81 -20.41 8.77
CA HIS A 108 3.20 -20.78 9.08
C HIS A 108 3.52 -22.18 8.53
N ASP A 109 4.78 -22.52 8.39
CA ASP A 109 5.25 -23.88 8.05
C ASP A 109 4.68 -24.97 8.97
N THR A 110 4.24 -24.60 10.16
CA THR A 110 3.57 -25.46 11.12
C THR A 110 2.08 -25.69 10.87
N GLY A 111 1.52 -25.07 9.82
CA GLY A 111 0.07 -25.08 9.54
C GLY A 111 -0.75 -24.18 10.46
N GLN A 112 -0.12 -23.34 11.28
CA GLN A 112 -0.79 -22.36 12.14
C GLN A 112 -1.03 -21.05 11.37
N PRO A 113 -2.13 -20.30 11.65
CA PRO A 113 -2.34 -18.99 11.07
C PRO A 113 -1.20 -18.02 11.38
N LEU A 114 -0.75 -17.24 10.37
CA LEU A 114 0.32 -16.24 10.51
C LEU A 114 -0.05 -15.09 11.43
N ALA A 115 -1.33 -14.68 11.39
CA ALA A 115 -1.79 -13.59 12.23
C ALA A 115 -2.06 -14.07 13.66
N ASP A 116 -1.50 -13.37 14.62
CA ASP A 116 -1.86 -13.54 16.03
C ASP A 116 -3.35 -13.23 16.23
N THR A 117 -3.93 -13.74 17.28
CA THR A 117 -5.33 -13.50 17.70
C THR A 117 -5.64 -12.01 17.94
N ALA A 118 -4.61 -11.18 18.05
CA ALA A 118 -4.71 -9.72 18.21
C ALA A 118 -4.92 -8.95 16.90
N VAL A 119 -4.82 -9.58 15.72
CA VAL A 119 -5.07 -8.89 14.44
C VAL A 119 -6.55 -8.57 14.28
N HIS A 120 -6.87 -7.31 14.08
CA HIS A 120 -8.24 -6.83 13.89
C HIS A 120 -8.57 -6.51 12.43
N THR A 121 -7.59 -6.03 11.67
CA THR A 121 -7.79 -5.60 10.27
C THR A 121 -6.62 -6.04 9.41
N MET A 122 -6.93 -6.52 8.22
CA MET A 122 -5.97 -6.83 7.17
C MET A 122 -6.24 -5.90 5.97
N LEU A 123 -5.23 -5.16 5.54
CA LEU A 123 -5.27 -4.39 4.29
C LEU A 123 -4.68 -5.23 3.16
N LEU A 124 -5.51 -5.53 2.15
CA LEU A 124 -5.13 -6.34 1.00
C LEU A 124 -5.03 -5.47 -0.26
N LEU A 125 -3.87 -5.46 -0.90
CA LEU A 125 -3.67 -4.95 -2.25
C LEU A 125 -3.26 -6.12 -3.14
N ALA A 126 -4.08 -6.49 -4.10
CA ALA A 126 -3.89 -7.69 -4.88
C ALA A 126 -3.87 -7.43 -6.39
N ASP A 127 -2.99 -8.15 -7.10
CA ASP A 127 -2.96 -8.14 -8.55
C ASP A 127 -4.11 -8.98 -9.11
N PRO A 128 -5.02 -8.38 -9.91
CA PRO A 128 -6.16 -9.10 -10.46
C PRO A 128 -5.79 -10.20 -11.46
N PHE A 129 -4.56 -10.17 -12.01
CA PHE A 129 -4.15 -11.10 -13.07
C PHE A 129 -3.42 -12.33 -12.55
N SER A 130 -2.75 -12.22 -11.41
CA SER A 130 -1.93 -13.30 -10.85
C SER A 130 -2.40 -13.80 -9.49
N PHE A 131 -3.13 -12.99 -8.74
CA PHE A 131 -3.55 -13.34 -7.38
C PHE A 131 -4.93 -14.05 -7.37
N PRO A 132 -5.03 -15.25 -6.78
CA PRO A 132 -6.27 -16.01 -6.71
C PRO A 132 -7.20 -15.47 -5.61
N ALA A 133 -7.74 -14.25 -5.81
CA ALA A 133 -8.45 -13.49 -4.79
C ALA A 133 -9.62 -14.24 -4.13
N GLU A 134 -10.42 -14.97 -4.91
CA GLU A 134 -11.56 -15.71 -4.37
C GLU A 134 -11.13 -16.79 -3.36
N SER A 135 -10.15 -17.61 -3.74
CA SER A 135 -9.66 -18.67 -2.87
C SER A 135 -8.92 -18.12 -1.66
N ALA A 136 -8.11 -17.07 -1.85
CA ALA A 136 -7.42 -16.40 -0.75
C ALA A 136 -8.39 -15.78 0.25
N LEU A 137 -9.45 -15.11 -0.20
CA LEU A 137 -10.47 -14.54 0.67
C LEU A 137 -11.29 -15.63 1.39
N ALA A 138 -11.56 -16.75 0.73
CA ALA A 138 -12.23 -17.88 1.35
C ALA A 138 -11.38 -18.47 2.47
N GLU A 139 -10.08 -18.67 2.22
CA GLU A 139 -9.12 -19.15 3.22
C GLU A 139 -8.96 -18.16 4.38
N CYS A 140 -8.83 -16.87 4.09
CA CYS A 140 -8.79 -15.84 5.13
C CYS A 140 -10.02 -15.89 6.05
N ARG A 141 -11.21 -16.12 5.52
CA ARG A 141 -12.43 -16.22 6.34
C ARG A 141 -12.44 -17.45 7.24
N LEU A 142 -11.83 -18.54 6.80
CA LEU A 142 -11.70 -19.76 7.60
C LEU A 142 -10.65 -19.61 8.70
N LEU A 143 -9.48 -19.07 8.35
CA LEU A 143 -8.36 -18.95 9.27
C LEU A 143 -8.53 -17.78 10.25
N TYR A 144 -9.12 -16.68 9.79
CA TYR A 144 -9.24 -15.43 10.52
C TYR A 144 -10.68 -14.91 10.58
N PRO A 145 -11.62 -15.66 11.17
CA PRO A 145 -13.06 -15.34 11.11
C PRO A 145 -13.45 -14.01 11.76
N LYS A 146 -12.58 -13.44 12.60
CA LYS A 146 -12.80 -12.16 13.30
C LYS A 146 -12.08 -10.98 12.67
N VAL A 147 -11.21 -11.23 11.68
CA VAL A 147 -10.41 -10.18 11.05
C VAL A 147 -11.25 -9.49 9.96
N GLN A 148 -11.26 -8.17 9.99
CA GLN A 148 -11.84 -7.37 8.91
C GLN A 148 -10.83 -7.27 7.78
N ILE A 149 -11.25 -7.62 6.56
CA ILE A 149 -10.43 -7.48 5.35
C ILE A 149 -10.93 -6.27 4.59
N ILE A 150 -10.04 -5.31 4.36
CA ILE A 150 -10.27 -4.11 3.57
C ILE A 150 -9.25 -4.05 2.44
N GLY A 151 -9.54 -3.28 1.39
CA GLY A 151 -8.65 -3.14 0.24
C GLY A 151 -9.32 -3.55 -1.05
N GLY A 152 -8.56 -4.05 -2.01
CA GLY A 152 -9.11 -4.43 -3.30
C GLY A 152 -8.08 -4.92 -4.32
N LEU A 153 -8.61 -5.18 -5.50
CA LEU A 153 -7.80 -5.47 -6.68
C LEU A 153 -7.24 -4.17 -7.24
N VAL A 154 -5.97 -4.19 -7.54
CA VAL A 154 -5.27 -3.02 -8.07
C VAL A 154 -5.61 -2.81 -9.54
N SER A 155 -6.04 -1.62 -9.92
CA SER A 155 -6.32 -1.28 -11.31
C SER A 155 -5.01 -1.07 -12.06
N SER A 156 -4.59 -2.08 -12.83
CA SER A 156 -3.47 -1.95 -13.77
C SER A 156 -3.94 -2.22 -15.18
N THR A 157 -3.45 -1.44 -16.12
CA THR A 157 -3.72 -1.65 -17.56
C THR A 157 -2.70 -2.57 -18.22
N ALA A 158 -1.73 -3.12 -17.48
CA ALA A 158 -0.68 -4.01 -17.97
C ALA A 158 -0.38 -5.13 -16.97
N PRO A 159 0.01 -6.32 -17.44
CA PRO A 159 0.30 -7.48 -16.58
C PRO A 159 1.57 -7.34 -15.72
N THR A 160 2.22 -6.19 -15.71
CA THR A 160 3.40 -5.91 -14.88
C THR A 160 3.02 -4.93 -13.79
N LEU A 161 2.40 -5.44 -12.74
CA LEU A 161 2.22 -4.70 -11.49
C LEU A 161 3.53 -4.67 -10.71
N SER A 162 3.91 -3.47 -10.28
CA SER A 162 4.90 -3.33 -9.23
C SER A 162 4.18 -3.13 -7.92
N LEU A 163 4.11 -4.18 -7.11
CA LEU A 163 3.73 -4.08 -5.69
C LEU A 163 4.96 -3.62 -4.92
N ILE A 164 4.79 -2.57 -4.13
CA ILE A 164 5.81 -2.07 -3.22
C ILE A 164 5.56 -2.74 -1.87
N HIS A 165 6.55 -3.44 -1.38
CA HIS A 165 6.51 -4.10 -0.08
C HIS A 165 7.88 -4.02 0.59
N ILE A 166 7.92 -3.52 1.81
CA ILE A 166 9.06 -3.63 2.74
C ILE A 166 8.52 -4.03 4.10
#